data_84fc994e64cab332eaa9d4e58a2c10a3
#
_entry.id   84fc994e64cab332eaa9d4e58a2c10a3
#
_cell.length_a   1.000
_cell.length_b   1.000
_cell.length_c   1.000
_cell.angle_alpha   90.00
_cell.angle_beta   90.00
_cell.angle_gamma   90.00
#
_symmetry.space_group_name_H-M   'P 1'
#
loop_
_entity.id
_entity.type
_entity.pdbx_description
1 polymer ?
#
loop_
_entity_poly.entity_id
_entity_poly.type
_entity_poly.pdbx_seq_one_letter_code
_entity_poly.pdbx_strand_id
1 'polypeptide(L)'
;MDLNKRAQEMNEFFNKVVEINYDEKHSARIETKEKVVEFLPKDPKKIIDLGAGTGLELIKLYKVYPDVHTIAIDISDGMLKKLKERNISDNITIVNKSFFDYDFGTDNDAVISTQALHHFEPKDKVVLYKKAFDCLKDNGVFINEDYFAEDDAQEKQLFEDYRNLVRGEGLHYDTPLTLEHEIEVLKEAGFSQVEKCIGDNYKILIARK
;
A
#
# COMPACT_ATOMS: atom_id res chain seq x y z
N MET A 1 0.82 12.54 -15.61
CA MET A 1 1.85 13.33 -14.86
C MET A 1 3.12 12.49 -14.80
N ASP A 2 4.29 13.10 -14.68
CA ASP A 2 5.54 12.35 -14.47
C ASP A 2 5.53 11.70 -13.08
N LEU A 3 5.78 10.38 -13.00
CA LEU A 3 5.81 9.61 -11.76
C LEU A 3 6.83 10.16 -10.75
N ASN A 4 7.99 10.65 -11.23
CA ASN A 4 9.03 11.23 -10.37
C ASN A 4 8.55 12.51 -9.70
N LYS A 5 7.86 13.38 -10.42
CA LYS A 5 7.29 14.59 -9.86
C LYS A 5 6.22 14.26 -8.82
N ARG A 6 5.34 13.30 -9.13
CA ARG A 6 4.30 12.83 -8.20
C ARG A 6 4.90 12.25 -6.93
N ALA A 7 5.91 11.39 -7.07
CA ALA A 7 6.61 10.81 -5.94
C ALA A 7 7.26 11.88 -5.04
N GLN A 8 7.86 12.92 -5.63
CA GLN A 8 8.44 14.02 -4.87
C GLN A 8 7.37 14.81 -4.09
N GLU A 9 6.26 15.16 -4.74
CA GLU A 9 5.16 15.90 -4.09
C GLU A 9 4.53 15.09 -2.96
N MET A 10 4.34 13.78 -3.13
CA MET A 10 3.86 12.88 -2.08
C MET A 10 4.85 12.79 -0.92
N ASN A 11 6.16 12.69 -1.19
CA ASN A 11 7.19 12.70 -0.16
C ASN A 11 7.13 13.97 0.68
N GLU A 12 7.06 15.15 0.03
CA GLU A 12 6.96 16.43 0.73
C GLU A 12 5.70 16.54 1.59
N PHE A 13 4.56 16.03 1.08
CA PHE A 13 3.31 16.00 1.82
C PHE A 13 3.41 15.10 3.06
N PHE A 14 3.80 13.84 2.90
CA PHE A 14 3.84 12.90 4.01
C PHE A 14 4.89 13.24 5.06
N ASN A 15 6.02 13.85 4.69
CA ASN A 15 7.00 14.36 5.64
C ASN A 15 6.44 15.46 6.54
N LYS A 16 5.54 16.32 6.01
CA LYS A 16 4.84 17.32 6.83
C LYS A 16 3.78 16.69 7.72
N VAL A 17 2.99 15.77 7.16
CA VAL A 17 1.86 15.15 7.87
C VAL A 17 2.32 14.28 9.03
N VAL A 18 3.45 13.57 8.89
CA VAL A 18 3.97 12.71 9.97
C VAL A 18 4.39 13.49 11.21
N GLU A 19 4.77 14.75 11.08
CA GLU A 19 5.11 15.62 12.20
C GLU A 19 3.87 16.05 13.00
N ILE A 20 2.67 15.99 12.39
CA ILE A 20 1.41 16.49 12.97
C ILE A 20 0.52 15.33 13.46
N ASN A 21 1.04 14.44 14.32
CA ASN A 21 0.28 13.34 14.94
C ASN A 21 -0.41 12.38 13.95
N TYR A 22 0.33 11.93 12.91
CA TYR A 22 -0.19 10.99 11.90
C TYR A 22 -0.82 9.75 12.53
N ASP A 23 -0.13 9.09 13.45
CA ASP A 23 -0.59 7.85 14.10
C ASP A 23 -1.85 8.04 14.91
N GLU A 24 -1.98 9.18 15.61
CA GLU A 24 -3.16 9.50 16.41
C GLU A 24 -4.39 9.71 15.50
N LYS A 25 -4.23 10.44 14.41
CA LYS A 25 -5.29 10.65 13.42
C LYS A 25 -5.72 9.36 12.72
N HIS A 26 -4.81 8.41 12.57
CA HIS A 26 -5.06 7.12 11.93
C HIS A 26 -5.29 5.97 12.92
N SER A 27 -5.33 6.25 14.21
CA SER A 27 -5.56 5.24 15.27
C SER A 27 -6.85 4.44 15.06
N ALA A 28 -7.92 5.08 14.60
CA ALA A 28 -9.18 4.41 14.25
C ALA A 28 -9.07 3.41 13.09
N ARG A 29 -8.00 3.48 12.28
CA ARG A 29 -7.76 2.59 11.16
C ARG A 29 -6.74 1.48 11.46
N ILE A 30 -6.20 1.39 12.67
CA ILE A 30 -5.24 0.34 13.02
C ILE A 30 -5.85 -1.04 12.81
N GLU A 31 -7.06 -1.27 13.30
CA GLU A 31 -7.75 -2.54 13.17
C GLU A 31 -7.96 -2.95 11.70
N THR A 32 -8.27 -1.99 10.82
CA THR A 32 -8.46 -2.28 9.39
C THR A 32 -7.14 -2.63 8.71
N LYS A 33 -6.06 -1.88 9.00
CA LYS A 33 -4.72 -2.18 8.50
C LYS A 33 -4.21 -3.54 8.97
N GLU A 34 -4.46 -3.90 10.23
CA GLU A 34 -4.09 -5.19 10.79
C GLU A 34 -4.80 -6.38 10.10
N LYS A 35 -5.96 -6.15 9.45
CA LYS A 35 -6.72 -7.19 8.75
C LYS A 35 -5.94 -7.86 7.63
N VAL A 36 -5.01 -7.18 6.97
CA VAL A 36 -4.21 -7.79 5.89
C VAL A 36 -3.45 -9.03 6.36
N VAL A 37 -3.10 -9.08 7.65
CA VAL A 37 -2.37 -10.22 8.25
C VAL A 37 -3.19 -11.52 8.25
N GLU A 38 -4.52 -11.42 8.27
CA GLU A 38 -5.41 -12.59 8.28
C GLU A 38 -5.44 -13.34 6.93
N PHE A 39 -5.06 -12.66 5.85
CA PHE A 39 -5.07 -13.19 4.48
C PHE A 39 -3.70 -13.67 3.99
N LEU A 40 -2.68 -13.54 4.82
CA LEU A 40 -1.34 -14.02 4.50
C LEU A 40 -1.30 -15.55 4.36
N PRO A 41 -0.39 -16.09 3.55
CA PRO A 41 -0.13 -17.52 3.53
C PRO A 41 0.25 -18.03 4.93
N LYS A 42 0.03 -19.31 5.17
CA LYS A 42 0.48 -19.95 6.41
C LYS A 42 2.01 -19.92 6.48
N ASP A 43 2.57 -19.41 7.58
CA ASP A 43 4.02 -19.36 7.85
C ASP A 43 4.84 -18.63 6.74
N PRO A 44 4.49 -17.38 6.39
CA PRO A 44 5.20 -16.62 5.37
C PRO A 44 6.65 -16.33 5.82
N LYS A 45 7.60 -16.36 4.87
CA LYS A 45 9.02 -16.10 5.16
C LYS A 45 9.49 -14.76 4.63
N LYS A 46 8.91 -14.28 3.54
CA LYS A 46 9.33 -13.04 2.90
C LYS A 46 8.14 -12.23 2.39
N ILE A 47 8.02 -11.01 2.87
CA ILE A 47 6.91 -10.10 2.53
C ILE A 47 7.50 -8.77 2.06
N ILE A 48 6.83 -8.15 1.09
CA ILE A 48 7.06 -6.75 0.71
C ILE A 48 5.87 -5.94 1.19
N ASP A 49 6.13 -4.81 1.83
CA ASP A 49 5.14 -3.85 2.27
C ASP A 49 5.30 -2.54 1.47
N LEU A 50 4.29 -2.22 0.65
CA LEU A 50 4.28 -1.08 -0.25
C LEU A 50 3.57 0.11 0.41
N GLY A 51 4.32 1.18 0.67
CA GLY A 51 3.83 2.33 1.40
C GLY A 51 3.72 2.05 2.90
N ALA A 52 4.76 1.43 3.46
CA ALA A 52 4.79 0.98 4.86
C ALA A 52 4.56 2.09 5.90
N GLY A 53 4.76 3.34 5.51
CA GLY A 53 4.50 4.49 6.37
C GLY A 53 5.20 4.37 7.74
N THR A 54 4.42 4.48 8.80
CA THR A 54 4.91 4.32 10.18
C THR A 54 4.86 2.85 10.67
N GLY A 55 4.42 1.89 9.83
CA GLY A 55 4.42 0.44 10.12
C GLY A 55 3.33 -0.01 11.07
N LEU A 56 2.14 0.58 11.02
CA LEU A 56 1.04 0.21 11.92
C LEU A 56 0.59 -1.25 11.70
N GLU A 57 0.48 -1.71 10.45
CA GLU A 57 0.16 -3.10 10.07
C GLU A 57 1.26 -4.08 10.51
N LEU A 58 2.52 -3.65 10.51
CA LEU A 58 3.65 -4.47 10.90
C LEU A 58 3.63 -4.84 12.39
N ILE A 59 3.01 -4.03 13.23
CA ILE A 59 2.83 -4.34 14.66
C ILE A 59 2.08 -5.66 14.82
N LYS A 60 1.00 -5.86 14.08
CA LYS A 60 0.23 -7.13 14.10
C LYS A 60 0.97 -8.25 13.40
N LEU A 61 1.58 -7.95 12.25
CA LEU A 61 2.34 -8.92 11.48
C LEU A 61 3.36 -9.64 12.37
N TYR A 62 4.19 -8.90 13.08
CA TYR A 62 5.25 -9.47 13.92
C TYR A 62 4.75 -10.12 15.21
N LYS A 63 3.56 -9.79 15.68
CA LYS A 63 2.90 -10.56 16.77
C LYS A 63 2.48 -11.95 16.30
N VAL A 64 2.09 -12.12 15.03
CA VAL A 64 1.63 -13.39 14.47
C VAL A 64 2.78 -14.19 13.84
N TYR A 65 3.68 -13.50 13.14
CA TYR A 65 4.79 -14.10 12.39
C TYR A 65 6.12 -13.43 12.77
N PRO A 66 6.69 -13.73 13.96
CA PRO A 66 7.88 -13.05 14.48
C PRO A 66 9.14 -13.25 13.63
N ASP A 67 9.21 -14.36 12.88
CA ASP A 67 10.39 -14.73 12.08
C ASP A 67 10.29 -14.32 10.60
N VAL A 68 9.19 -13.65 10.19
CA VAL A 68 9.02 -13.20 8.81
C VAL A 68 10.02 -12.09 8.49
N HIS A 69 10.64 -12.14 7.32
CA HIS A 69 11.44 -11.03 6.81
C HIS A 69 10.55 -10.09 5.97
N THR A 70 10.49 -8.83 6.37
CA THR A 70 9.71 -7.80 5.67
C THR A 70 10.62 -6.77 5.02
N ILE A 71 10.37 -6.47 3.75
CA ILE A 71 10.94 -5.31 3.05
C ILE A 71 9.89 -4.20 3.08
N ALA A 72 10.08 -3.23 3.96
CA ALA A 72 9.19 -2.09 4.15
C ALA A 72 9.65 -0.92 3.27
N ILE A 73 8.87 -0.59 2.25
CA ILE A 73 9.20 0.42 1.24
C ILE A 73 8.29 1.63 1.42
N ASP A 74 8.89 2.79 1.56
CA ASP A 74 8.17 4.07 1.54
C ASP A 74 9.05 5.18 0.96
N ILE A 75 8.42 6.18 0.35
CA ILE A 75 9.15 7.34 -0.19
C ILE A 75 9.45 8.39 0.88
N SER A 76 8.64 8.45 1.93
CA SER A 76 8.76 9.41 3.03
C SER A 76 9.80 8.95 4.05
N ASP A 77 10.92 9.67 4.13
CA ASP A 77 11.94 9.44 5.13
C ASP A 77 11.44 9.74 6.56
N GLY A 78 10.54 10.71 6.71
CA GLY A 78 9.89 11.01 8.00
C GLY A 78 9.02 9.85 8.50
N MET A 79 8.24 9.22 7.61
CA MET A 79 7.46 8.02 7.93
C MET A 79 8.36 6.86 8.35
N LEU A 80 9.38 6.56 7.55
CA LEU A 80 10.32 5.46 7.82
C LEU A 80 11.15 5.70 9.08
N LYS A 81 11.44 6.95 9.42
CA LYS A 81 12.06 7.29 10.71
C LYS A 81 11.17 6.86 11.87
N LYS A 82 9.87 7.14 11.80
CA LYS A 82 8.89 6.69 12.81
C LYS A 82 8.80 5.17 12.88
N LEU A 83 8.77 4.48 11.74
CA LEU A 83 8.81 3.02 11.68
C LEU A 83 10.05 2.48 12.41
N LYS A 84 11.22 3.03 12.13
CA LYS A 84 12.49 2.64 12.78
C LYS A 84 12.45 2.88 14.28
N GLU A 85 11.94 4.03 14.73
CA GLU A 85 11.81 4.37 16.15
C GLU A 85 10.88 3.42 16.91
N ARG A 86 9.91 2.77 16.23
CA ARG A 86 9.03 1.75 16.84
C ARG A 86 9.77 0.49 17.27
N ASN A 87 10.89 0.18 16.64
CA ASN A 87 11.70 -0.99 16.95
C ASN A 87 10.89 -2.29 17.04
N ILE A 88 10.06 -2.54 16.02
CA ILE A 88 9.09 -3.65 15.99
C ILE A 88 9.84 -5.00 15.88
N SER A 89 10.82 -5.08 14.99
CA SER A 89 11.60 -6.31 14.72
C SER A 89 12.91 -5.98 13.99
N ASP A 90 13.94 -6.78 14.26
CA ASP A 90 15.20 -6.74 13.50
C ASP A 90 15.07 -7.37 12.10
N ASN A 91 13.98 -8.07 11.83
CA ASN A 91 13.70 -8.71 10.54
C ASN A 91 13.05 -7.74 9.51
N ILE A 92 13.05 -6.43 9.78
CA ILE A 92 12.55 -5.42 8.84
C ILE A 92 13.71 -4.77 8.10
N THR A 93 13.73 -4.91 6.77
CA THR A 93 14.58 -4.11 5.89
C THR A 93 13.82 -2.87 5.47
N ILE A 94 14.25 -1.71 5.96
CA ILE A 94 13.64 -0.41 5.64
C ILE A 94 14.26 0.14 4.37
N VAL A 95 13.44 0.50 3.38
CA VAL A 95 13.84 1.00 2.07
C VAL A 95 13.19 2.35 1.79
N ASN A 96 14.00 3.42 1.78
CA ASN A 96 13.53 4.75 1.39
C ASN A 96 13.69 4.94 -0.11
N LYS A 97 12.69 4.51 -0.86
CA LYS A 97 12.61 4.65 -2.33
C LYS A 97 11.16 4.64 -2.79
N SER A 98 10.95 5.14 -3.99
CA SER A 98 9.72 4.82 -4.72
C SER A 98 9.68 3.31 -5.00
N PHE A 99 8.55 2.65 -4.73
CA PHE A 99 8.38 1.23 -5.05
C PHE A 99 8.32 0.98 -6.58
N PHE A 100 8.17 2.01 -7.40
CA PHE A 100 8.36 1.91 -8.85
C PHE A 100 9.83 1.68 -9.23
N ASP A 101 10.76 2.24 -8.45
CA ASP A 101 12.21 2.21 -8.72
C ASP A 101 12.96 1.12 -7.94
N TYR A 102 12.30 0.47 -6.98
CA TYR A 102 12.91 -0.59 -6.19
C TYR A 102 12.70 -1.95 -6.85
N ASP A 103 13.74 -2.77 -6.93
CA ASP A 103 13.64 -4.14 -7.40
C ASP A 103 13.08 -5.05 -6.29
N PHE A 104 11.92 -5.64 -6.52
CA PHE A 104 11.25 -6.53 -5.57
C PHE A 104 11.92 -7.91 -5.46
N GLY A 105 12.88 -8.23 -6.35
CA GLY A 105 13.47 -9.56 -6.44
C GLY A 105 12.43 -10.63 -6.81
N THR A 106 12.62 -11.83 -6.27
CA THR A 106 11.75 -12.99 -6.52
C THR A 106 11.42 -13.72 -5.21
N ASP A 107 10.58 -14.72 -5.31
CA ASP A 107 10.28 -15.66 -4.23
C ASP A 107 9.69 -15.01 -2.97
N ASN A 108 8.85 -13.98 -3.16
CA ASN A 108 8.08 -13.39 -2.07
C ASN A 108 6.80 -14.20 -1.83
N ASP A 109 6.47 -14.43 -0.56
CA ASP A 109 5.23 -15.12 -0.15
C ASP A 109 4.02 -14.19 -0.26
N ALA A 110 4.24 -12.91 0.02
CA ALA A 110 3.20 -11.89 -0.12
C ALA A 110 3.78 -10.52 -0.49
N VAL A 111 2.95 -9.72 -1.13
CA VAL A 111 3.09 -8.27 -1.23
C VAL A 111 1.85 -7.67 -0.59
N ILE A 112 2.03 -6.79 0.38
CA ILE A 112 0.94 -6.11 1.07
C ILE A 112 0.99 -4.61 0.83
N SER A 113 -0.15 -3.96 0.92
CA SER A 113 -0.26 -2.51 0.97
C SER A 113 -1.46 -2.09 1.80
N THR A 114 -1.31 -1.02 2.58
CA THR A 114 -2.39 -0.46 3.38
C THR A 114 -2.47 1.05 3.20
N GLN A 115 -3.61 1.55 2.65
CA GLN A 115 -3.89 2.97 2.50
C GLN A 115 -2.80 3.75 1.73
N ALA A 116 -2.28 3.17 0.63
CA ALA A 116 -1.20 3.78 -0.13
C ALA A 116 -1.44 3.84 -1.65
N LEU A 117 -2.16 2.89 -2.21
CA LEU A 117 -2.22 2.76 -3.67
C LEU A 117 -3.31 3.61 -4.33
N HIS A 118 -4.26 4.13 -3.55
CA HIS A 118 -5.26 5.10 -4.03
C HIS A 118 -4.64 6.43 -4.50
N HIS A 119 -3.36 6.64 -4.26
CA HIS A 119 -2.63 7.81 -4.75
C HIS A 119 -2.14 7.70 -6.20
N PHE A 120 -2.34 6.57 -6.88
CA PHE A 120 -1.80 6.31 -8.22
C PHE A 120 -2.89 6.10 -9.27
N GLU A 121 -2.60 6.57 -10.49
CA GLU A 121 -3.49 6.39 -11.63
C GLU A 121 -3.51 4.93 -12.12
N PRO A 122 -4.59 4.46 -12.79
CA PRO A 122 -4.72 3.08 -13.25
C PRO A 122 -3.52 2.57 -14.04
N LYS A 123 -2.99 3.38 -14.97
CA LYS A 123 -1.82 3.03 -15.79
C LYS A 123 -0.56 2.75 -14.96
N ASP A 124 -0.40 3.48 -13.85
CA ASP A 124 0.74 3.34 -12.95
C ASP A 124 0.55 2.09 -12.06
N LYS A 125 -0.69 1.85 -11.63
CA LYS A 125 -1.06 0.65 -10.88
C LYS A 125 -0.84 -0.63 -11.69
N VAL A 126 -1.16 -0.66 -13.00
CA VAL A 126 -0.87 -1.82 -13.87
C VAL A 126 0.62 -2.19 -13.79
N VAL A 127 1.51 -1.20 -13.92
CA VAL A 127 2.96 -1.42 -13.84
C VAL A 127 3.38 -1.96 -12.47
N LEU A 128 2.85 -1.37 -11.39
CA LEU A 128 3.17 -1.78 -10.02
C LEU A 128 2.65 -3.18 -9.73
N TYR A 129 1.41 -3.47 -10.10
CA TYR A 129 0.79 -4.78 -9.87
C TYR A 129 1.47 -5.88 -10.70
N LYS A 130 1.95 -5.55 -11.91
CA LYS A 130 2.78 -6.46 -12.69
C LYS A 130 4.09 -6.79 -11.95
N LYS A 131 4.77 -5.80 -11.37
CA LYS A 131 5.95 -6.04 -10.53
C LYS A 131 5.62 -6.92 -9.32
N ALA A 132 4.49 -6.67 -8.65
CA ALA A 132 4.03 -7.48 -7.54
C ALA A 132 3.74 -8.93 -7.98
N PHE A 133 3.04 -9.11 -9.11
CA PHE A 133 2.79 -10.43 -9.68
C PHE A 133 4.09 -11.18 -10.00
N ASP A 134 5.03 -10.52 -10.68
CA ASP A 134 6.27 -11.16 -11.11
C ASP A 134 7.16 -11.59 -9.95
N CYS A 135 7.21 -10.80 -8.87
CA CYS A 135 8.05 -11.10 -7.70
C CYS A 135 7.49 -12.16 -6.77
N LEU A 136 6.20 -12.48 -6.86
CA LEU A 136 5.55 -13.49 -6.02
C LEU A 136 5.93 -14.91 -6.43
N LYS A 137 6.02 -15.80 -5.45
CA LYS A 137 6.04 -17.26 -5.66
C LYS A 137 4.75 -17.76 -6.32
N ASP A 138 4.78 -18.96 -6.86
CA ASP A 138 3.56 -19.71 -7.17
C ASP A 138 2.72 -19.83 -5.88
N ASN A 139 1.42 -19.51 -5.97
CA ASN A 139 0.49 -19.37 -4.84
C ASN A 139 0.81 -18.22 -3.86
N GLY A 140 1.72 -17.31 -4.22
CA GLY A 140 1.91 -16.06 -3.48
C GLY A 140 0.70 -15.14 -3.60
N VAL A 141 0.59 -14.17 -2.69
CA VAL A 141 -0.59 -13.31 -2.60
C VAL A 141 -0.22 -11.84 -2.59
N PHE A 142 -1.00 -11.04 -3.34
CA PHE A 142 -1.03 -9.59 -3.21
C PHE A 142 -2.27 -9.19 -2.42
N ILE A 143 -2.11 -8.37 -1.38
CA ILE A 143 -3.20 -7.93 -0.51
C ILE A 143 -3.18 -6.41 -0.44
N ASN A 144 -4.28 -5.78 -0.82
CA ASN A 144 -4.45 -4.32 -0.76
C ASN A 144 -5.66 -3.96 0.11
N GLU A 145 -5.42 -3.40 1.28
CA GLU A 145 -6.41 -2.70 2.11
C GLU A 145 -6.32 -1.23 1.76
N ASP A 146 -7.41 -0.65 1.21
CA ASP A 146 -7.31 0.70 0.68
C ASP A 146 -8.65 1.46 0.71
N TYR A 147 -8.56 2.74 0.37
CA TYR A 147 -9.70 3.57 0.03
C TYR A 147 -10.12 3.31 -1.42
N PHE A 148 -11.37 2.91 -1.62
CA PHE A 148 -11.97 2.71 -2.95
C PHE A 148 -13.16 3.63 -3.11
N ALA A 149 -13.37 4.13 -4.34
CA ALA A 149 -14.56 4.88 -4.68
C ALA A 149 -15.82 4.01 -4.52
N GLU A 150 -16.93 4.62 -4.15
CA GLU A 150 -18.19 3.91 -3.93
C GLU A 150 -18.85 3.50 -5.25
N ASP A 151 -18.73 4.38 -6.26
CA ASP A 151 -19.26 4.17 -7.61
C ASP A 151 -18.46 4.96 -8.65
N ASP A 152 -18.79 4.76 -9.94
CA ASP A 152 -18.14 5.41 -11.07
C ASP A 152 -18.30 6.94 -11.05
N ALA A 153 -19.39 7.45 -10.49
CA ALA A 153 -19.62 8.88 -10.40
C ALA A 153 -18.68 9.52 -9.38
N GLN A 154 -18.49 8.89 -8.23
CA GLN A 154 -17.53 9.33 -7.22
C GLN A 154 -16.09 9.17 -7.74
N GLU A 155 -15.74 8.04 -8.36
CA GLU A 155 -14.43 7.85 -8.98
C GLU A 155 -14.11 8.99 -9.95
N LYS A 156 -15.01 9.25 -10.88
CA LYS A 156 -14.85 10.33 -11.87
C LYS A 156 -14.67 11.69 -11.20
N GLN A 157 -15.49 12.00 -10.19
CA GLN A 157 -15.41 13.28 -9.47
C GLN A 157 -14.06 13.43 -8.76
N LEU A 158 -13.58 12.40 -8.08
CA LEU A 158 -12.29 12.41 -7.39
C LEU A 158 -11.11 12.59 -8.36
N PHE A 159 -11.18 11.97 -9.55
CA PHE A 159 -10.18 12.21 -10.60
C PHE A 159 -10.22 13.61 -11.18
N GLU A 160 -11.39 14.24 -11.29
CA GLU A 160 -11.53 15.63 -11.71
C GLU A 160 -11.01 16.57 -10.63
N ASP A 161 -11.36 16.34 -9.36
CA ASP A 161 -10.91 17.13 -8.21
C ASP A 161 -9.40 17.03 -8.01
N TYR A 162 -8.82 15.86 -8.21
CA TYR A 162 -7.39 15.64 -8.18
C TYR A 162 -6.59 16.59 -9.08
N ARG A 163 -7.10 16.88 -10.27
CA ARG A 163 -6.44 17.80 -11.23
C ARG A 163 -6.40 19.24 -10.74
N ASN A 164 -7.22 19.59 -9.76
CA ASN A 164 -7.46 20.94 -9.28
C ASN A 164 -7.05 21.16 -7.81
N LEU A 165 -6.66 20.11 -7.07
CA LEU A 165 -6.43 20.20 -5.63
C LEU A 165 -4.99 20.63 -5.30
N VAL A 166 -4.86 21.95 -4.98
CA VAL A 166 -3.76 22.45 -4.14
C VAL A 166 -4.28 22.47 -2.71
N ARG A 167 -3.91 21.46 -1.88
CA ARG A 167 -4.13 21.54 -0.43
C ARG A 167 -3.02 22.38 0.19
N GLY A 168 -3.34 23.14 1.27
CA GLY A 168 -2.40 24.10 1.88
C GLY A 168 -1.11 23.49 2.45
N GLU A 169 -0.99 22.16 2.49
CA GLU A 169 0.16 21.40 3.02
C GLU A 169 0.99 20.72 1.91
N GLY A 170 0.71 21.03 0.64
CA GLY A 170 1.32 20.39 -0.52
C GLY A 170 0.29 19.64 -1.38
N LEU A 171 0.75 19.05 -2.47
CA LEU A 171 -0.13 18.31 -3.36
C LEU A 171 -0.38 16.90 -2.79
N HIS A 172 -1.63 16.59 -2.55
CA HIS A 172 -2.08 15.27 -2.12
C HIS A 172 -3.04 14.71 -3.16
N TYR A 173 -2.74 13.54 -3.64
CA TYR A 173 -3.45 12.92 -4.75
C TYR A 173 -4.25 11.71 -4.24
N ASP A 174 -5.59 11.83 -4.25
CA ASP A 174 -6.48 10.72 -4.04
C ASP A 174 -7.18 10.41 -5.36
N THR A 175 -6.80 9.32 -5.98
CA THR A 175 -7.39 8.83 -7.23
C THR A 175 -7.84 7.36 -7.05
N PRO A 176 -8.71 7.09 -6.05
CA PRO A 176 -9.19 5.75 -5.81
C PRO A 176 -10.06 5.28 -6.97
N LEU A 177 -9.88 4.03 -7.36
CA LEU A 177 -10.80 3.36 -8.26
C LEU A 177 -11.96 2.75 -7.48
N THR A 178 -13.03 2.41 -8.17
CA THR A 178 -14.01 1.48 -7.63
C THR A 178 -13.37 0.10 -7.43
N LEU A 179 -13.96 -0.75 -6.59
CA LEU A 179 -13.45 -2.13 -6.41
C LEU A 179 -13.43 -2.90 -7.74
N GLU A 180 -14.42 -2.68 -8.58
CA GLU A 180 -14.55 -3.32 -9.88
C GLU A 180 -13.42 -2.91 -10.82
N HIS A 181 -13.15 -1.61 -10.94
CA HIS A 181 -12.07 -1.11 -11.78
C HIS A 181 -10.69 -1.50 -11.23
N GLU A 182 -10.51 -1.52 -9.91
CA GLU A 182 -9.26 -2.01 -9.30
C GLU A 182 -8.99 -3.48 -9.61
N ILE A 183 -10.05 -4.32 -9.62
CA ILE A 183 -9.97 -5.73 -10.03
C ILE A 183 -9.58 -5.87 -11.49
N GLU A 184 -10.11 -5.01 -12.38
CA GLU A 184 -9.71 -5.00 -13.80
C GLU A 184 -8.23 -4.70 -13.97
N VAL A 185 -7.72 -3.71 -13.24
CA VAL A 185 -6.29 -3.36 -13.23
C VAL A 185 -5.42 -4.52 -12.71
N LEU A 186 -5.84 -5.21 -11.66
CA LEU A 186 -5.15 -6.40 -11.15
C LEU A 186 -5.14 -7.54 -12.17
N LYS A 187 -6.25 -7.77 -12.87
CA LYS A 187 -6.34 -8.78 -13.94
C LYS A 187 -5.45 -8.44 -15.13
N GLU A 188 -5.40 -7.17 -15.54
CA GLU A 188 -4.50 -6.70 -16.59
C GLU A 188 -3.02 -6.95 -16.21
N ALA A 189 -2.68 -6.82 -14.94
CA ALA A 189 -1.35 -7.10 -14.42
C ALA A 189 -0.98 -8.60 -14.34
N GLY A 190 -1.95 -9.51 -14.52
CA GLY A 190 -1.75 -10.96 -14.58
C GLY A 190 -2.43 -11.78 -13.47
N PHE A 191 -3.03 -11.15 -12.47
CA PHE A 191 -3.75 -11.87 -11.42
C PHE A 191 -5.07 -12.44 -11.95
N SER A 192 -5.20 -13.77 -11.96
CA SER A 192 -6.43 -14.43 -12.47
C SER A 192 -7.51 -14.59 -11.41
N GLN A 193 -7.14 -14.62 -10.14
CA GLN A 193 -8.04 -14.81 -9.01
C GLN A 193 -7.94 -13.60 -8.08
N VAL A 194 -9.03 -12.85 -7.97
CA VAL A 194 -9.13 -11.68 -7.08
C VAL A 194 -10.40 -11.82 -6.24
N GLU A 195 -10.21 -11.89 -4.94
CA GLU A 195 -11.28 -11.95 -3.94
C GLU A 195 -11.48 -10.58 -3.31
N LYS A 196 -12.72 -10.25 -2.95
CA LYS A 196 -13.10 -9.06 -2.18
C LYS A 196 -13.43 -9.45 -0.75
N CYS A 197 -12.83 -8.78 0.24
CA CYS A 197 -13.26 -8.86 1.63
C CYS A 197 -13.70 -7.47 2.08
N ILE A 198 -14.99 -7.32 2.39
CA ILE A 198 -15.60 -6.05 2.74
C ILE A 198 -16.21 -6.17 4.13
N GLY A 199 -15.82 -5.28 5.02
CA GLY A 199 -16.40 -5.10 6.33
C GLY A 199 -16.97 -3.69 6.52
N ASP A 200 -17.43 -3.38 7.70
CA ASP A 200 -18.05 -2.08 8.00
C ASP A 200 -17.09 -0.91 7.76
N ASN A 201 -15.80 -1.11 8.05
CA ASN A 201 -14.80 -0.05 8.02
C ASN A 201 -13.59 -0.36 7.12
N TYR A 202 -13.60 -1.46 6.36
CA TYR A 202 -12.49 -1.85 5.48
C TYR A 202 -12.97 -2.47 4.18
N LYS A 203 -12.15 -2.30 3.16
CA LYS A 203 -12.27 -2.98 1.86
C LYS A 203 -10.89 -3.52 1.50
N ILE A 204 -10.80 -4.82 1.28
CA ILE A 204 -9.55 -5.52 0.97
C ILE A 204 -9.71 -6.29 -0.32
N LEU A 205 -8.74 -6.18 -1.21
CA LEU A 205 -8.58 -7.05 -2.38
C LEU A 205 -7.45 -8.05 -2.10
N ILE A 206 -7.71 -9.32 -2.39
CA ILE A 206 -6.77 -10.42 -2.25
C ILE A 206 -6.59 -11.05 -3.62
N ALA A 207 -5.42 -10.84 -4.24
CA ALA A 207 -5.11 -11.34 -5.57
C ALA A 207 -4.04 -12.44 -5.49
N ARG A 208 -4.30 -13.61 -6.08
CA ARG A 208 -3.41 -14.78 -6.04
C ARG A 208 -2.73 -15.00 -7.38
N LYS A 209 -1.44 -15.34 -7.32
CA LYS A 209 -0.65 -15.77 -8.47
C LYS A 209 -0.91 -17.21 -8.80
#